data_472b48d7f164916c2b523536166e9190
#
_entry.id   472b48d7f164916c2b523536166e9190
#
_cell.length_a   1.000
_cell.length_b   1.000
_cell.length_c   1.000
_cell.angle_alpha   90.00
_cell.angle_beta   90.00
_cell.angle_gamma   90.00
#
_symmetry.space_group_name_H-M   'P 1'
#
loop_
_entity.id
_entity.type
_entity.pdbx_description
1 polymer ?
#
loop_
_entity_poly.entity_id
_entity_poly.type
_entity_poly.pdbx_seq_one_letter_code
_entity_poly.pdbx_strand_id
1 'polypeptide(L)'
;MNTNRYIRLEPSHCHNCLRCVRACPTNAMTYLRNQPTIVEEDCILCGRCYSVCPHDAKAVLSDLDRVKEWLNQNEEVIISAAPSFVAVWPKFASLAHILEGRGFSAVWETAEGARLVTRAFKNLIDEGSMENIITTCCPAVNSLIEKQYGELTGFMAPVVSPMIAHGKLIRSEHPNAKVVFLSPCIAKFREIRDERFAGIIDACIGMDELLQWISSDLRKGEEEYWRDFEGSIARLYPTPGGILNCIDQSNRAYKYIDVEGIDRIEKVLDAMKEGTLKGYFVEMSACIGSCIGGPLLSHFKHNEWLGQSVIRENVDMNAKIGGGPLPFDMKAEWRPEDVWHPSHTEEEIQAQMIALGKTSPEKIHDCGACGYETCRLKAIAVLDGKADPRICLPEALERAESLSNVVIENTPNGIVVFDDDLNVREMNPAARKAFGLEMINPTGMPLLSILPDEDLEKLVRSTGRKTTYMRVYYDNYRKLFDHAIVHVESQKLYVIILMDRTVENEREQKLREMRERTMDVTSQVIDEQMRTVQEIASLLGETTAKSKVALTKLKRAMDEDENG
;
A
#
# COMPACT_ATOMS: atom_id res chain seq x y z
N MET A 1 -10.01 -9.60 -11.28
CA MET A 1 -10.45 -8.20 -11.41
C MET A 1 -10.97 -7.80 -10.03
N ASN A 2 -10.65 -6.60 -9.57
CA ASN A 2 -11.17 -6.12 -8.28
C ASN A 2 -12.66 -5.82 -8.47
N THR A 3 -13.53 -6.66 -7.93
CA THR A 3 -14.98 -6.64 -8.21
C THR A 3 -15.77 -5.79 -7.22
N ASN A 4 -15.12 -5.20 -6.20
CA ASN A 4 -15.83 -4.35 -5.26
C ASN A 4 -16.34 -3.09 -5.97
N ARG A 5 -17.65 -2.92 -5.95
CA ARG A 5 -18.35 -1.82 -6.64
C ARG A 5 -18.14 -0.46 -5.97
N TYR A 6 -17.78 -0.43 -4.68
CA TYR A 6 -17.74 0.80 -3.87
C TYR A 6 -16.34 1.32 -3.60
N ILE A 7 -15.34 0.44 -3.54
CA ILE A 7 -13.93 0.81 -3.32
C ILE A 7 -13.08 0.19 -4.43
N ARG A 8 -12.46 1.03 -5.23
CA ARG A 8 -11.58 0.60 -6.33
C ARG A 8 -10.12 0.86 -5.97
N LEU A 9 -9.24 -0.05 -6.33
CA LEU A 9 -7.79 0.17 -6.27
C LEU A 9 -7.35 1.01 -7.47
N GLU A 10 -6.50 2.01 -7.21
CA GLU A 10 -5.74 2.75 -8.21
C GLU A 10 -4.30 2.16 -8.27
N PRO A 11 -4.02 1.24 -9.21
CA PRO A 11 -2.77 0.47 -9.20
C PRO A 11 -1.51 1.33 -9.37
N SER A 12 -1.61 2.45 -10.09
CA SER A 12 -0.51 3.40 -10.32
C SER A 12 0.00 4.06 -9.04
N HIS A 13 -0.86 4.18 -8.02
CA HIS A 13 -0.52 4.76 -6.73
C HIS A 13 -0.15 3.71 -5.67
N CYS A 14 -0.38 2.43 -5.95
CA CYS A 14 -0.18 1.37 -4.97
C CYS A 14 1.29 0.93 -4.88
N HIS A 15 1.90 1.09 -3.71
CA HIS A 15 3.26 0.67 -3.40
C HIS A 15 3.35 -0.71 -2.73
N ASN A 16 2.27 -1.48 -2.70
CA ASN A 16 2.21 -2.83 -2.10
C ASN A 16 2.71 -2.91 -0.65
N CYS A 17 2.51 -1.85 0.13
CA CYS A 17 2.97 -1.79 1.53
C CYS A 17 2.14 -2.66 2.49
N LEU A 18 1.07 -3.29 2.04
CA LEU A 18 0.14 -4.17 2.77
C LEU A 18 -0.54 -3.52 3.99
N ARG A 19 -0.47 -2.21 4.15
CA ARG A 19 -1.07 -1.52 5.30
C ARG A 19 -2.58 -1.69 5.35
N CYS A 20 -3.25 -1.65 4.19
CA CYS A 20 -4.69 -1.88 4.08
C CYS A 20 -5.09 -3.33 4.39
N VAL A 21 -4.23 -4.30 4.08
CA VAL A 21 -4.46 -5.72 4.40
C VAL A 21 -4.43 -5.92 5.92
N ARG A 22 -3.40 -5.42 6.58
CA ARG A 22 -3.26 -5.50 8.04
C ARG A 22 -4.32 -4.73 8.82
N ALA A 23 -4.90 -3.70 8.23
CA ALA A 23 -5.90 -2.87 8.88
C ALA A 23 -7.34 -3.37 8.70
N CYS A 24 -7.57 -4.40 7.88
CA CYS A 24 -8.92 -4.88 7.59
C CYS A 24 -9.43 -5.75 8.75
N PRO A 25 -10.50 -5.35 9.45
CA PRO A 25 -10.97 -6.09 10.61
C PRO A 25 -11.63 -7.43 10.25
N THR A 26 -12.20 -7.53 9.05
CA THR A 26 -12.89 -8.76 8.60
C THR A 26 -12.05 -9.60 7.63
N ASN A 27 -10.75 -9.30 7.48
CA ASN A 27 -9.86 -9.94 6.51
C ASN A 27 -10.33 -9.90 5.04
N ALA A 28 -11.35 -9.09 4.73
CA ALA A 28 -11.87 -8.89 3.38
C ALA A 28 -10.85 -8.23 2.43
N MET A 29 -9.88 -7.49 2.96
CA MET A 29 -8.77 -6.93 2.18
C MET A 29 -7.60 -7.92 2.19
N THR A 30 -7.39 -8.58 1.09
CA THR A 30 -6.35 -9.59 0.89
C THR A 30 -5.31 -9.15 -0.14
N TYR A 31 -4.28 -9.97 -0.34
CA TYR A 31 -3.25 -9.74 -1.35
C TYR A 31 -3.20 -10.92 -2.31
N LEU A 32 -3.64 -10.71 -3.53
CA LEU A 32 -3.69 -11.71 -4.58
C LEU A 32 -3.09 -11.16 -5.87
N ARG A 33 -2.38 -11.99 -6.62
CA ARG A 33 -1.79 -11.64 -7.92
C ARG A 33 -0.96 -10.35 -7.88
N ASN A 34 -0.16 -10.18 -6.82
CA ASN A 34 0.70 -9.03 -6.57
C ASN A 34 -0.04 -7.69 -6.37
N GLN A 35 -1.30 -7.72 -5.97
CA GLN A 35 -2.11 -6.52 -5.69
C GLN A 35 -3.04 -6.73 -4.50
N PRO A 36 -3.29 -5.69 -3.69
CA PRO A 36 -4.37 -5.72 -2.71
C PRO A 36 -5.71 -5.88 -3.42
N THR A 37 -6.50 -6.85 -2.96
CA THR A 37 -7.79 -7.20 -3.54
C THR A 37 -8.86 -7.23 -2.45
N ILE A 38 -10.08 -6.80 -2.74
CA ILE A 38 -11.20 -6.85 -1.82
C ILE A 38 -12.06 -8.08 -2.14
N VAL A 39 -12.28 -8.92 -1.13
CA VAL A 39 -13.28 -10.00 -1.14
C VAL A 39 -14.61 -9.36 -0.76
N GLU A 40 -15.53 -9.22 -1.71
CA GLU A 40 -16.77 -8.44 -1.53
C GLU A 40 -17.69 -9.08 -0.51
N GLU A 41 -17.74 -10.40 -0.49
CA GLU A 41 -18.56 -11.18 0.43
C GLU A 41 -18.21 -10.90 1.89
N ASP A 42 -16.93 -10.73 2.21
CA ASP A 42 -16.45 -10.49 3.57
C ASP A 42 -16.39 -8.98 3.91
N CYS A 43 -16.51 -8.11 2.89
CA CYS A 43 -16.36 -6.68 3.07
C CYS A 43 -17.58 -6.03 3.70
N ILE A 44 -17.40 -5.34 4.83
CA ILE A 44 -18.43 -4.58 5.53
C ILE A 44 -18.44 -3.08 5.18
N LEU A 45 -17.59 -2.65 4.23
CA LEU A 45 -17.46 -1.25 3.78
C LEU A 45 -17.12 -0.24 4.90
N CYS A 46 -16.45 -0.67 5.97
CA CYS A 46 -16.03 0.22 7.06
C CYS A 46 -15.08 1.33 6.63
N GLY A 47 -14.42 1.21 5.47
CA GLY A 47 -13.50 2.21 4.91
C GLY A 47 -12.13 2.28 5.58
N ARG A 48 -11.79 1.44 6.58
CA ARG A 48 -10.49 1.47 7.26
C ARG A 48 -9.32 1.32 6.27
N CYS A 49 -9.47 0.48 5.22
CA CYS A 49 -8.47 0.31 4.17
C CYS A 49 -8.26 1.57 3.30
N TYR A 50 -9.27 2.42 3.18
CA TYR A 50 -9.20 3.73 2.52
C TYR A 50 -8.42 4.72 3.40
N SER A 51 -8.84 4.89 4.66
CA SER A 51 -8.26 5.85 5.60
C SER A 51 -6.78 5.60 5.94
N VAL A 52 -6.33 4.33 5.99
CA VAL A 52 -4.94 4.00 6.35
C VAL A 52 -3.97 4.03 5.17
N CYS A 53 -4.45 4.27 3.95
CA CYS A 53 -3.61 4.26 2.76
C CYS A 53 -2.76 5.55 2.68
N PRO A 54 -1.42 5.48 2.83
CA PRO A 54 -0.59 6.68 2.80
C PRO A 54 -0.29 7.17 1.36
N HIS A 55 -0.80 6.46 0.36
CA HIS A 55 -0.53 6.70 -1.06
C HIS A 55 -1.79 7.02 -1.86
N ASP A 56 -2.94 7.24 -1.19
CA ASP A 56 -4.24 7.51 -1.82
C ASP A 56 -4.56 6.56 -2.98
N ALA A 57 -4.15 5.28 -2.81
CA ALA A 57 -4.29 4.25 -3.84
C ALA A 57 -5.69 3.62 -3.89
N LYS A 58 -6.69 4.29 -3.32
CA LYS A 58 -8.08 3.82 -3.34
C LYS A 58 -9.02 4.94 -3.70
N ALA A 59 -9.93 4.66 -4.62
CA ALA A 59 -11.03 5.55 -5.00
C ALA A 59 -12.36 4.96 -4.51
N VAL A 60 -13.27 5.82 -4.10
CA VAL A 60 -14.63 5.45 -3.71
C VAL A 60 -15.57 5.76 -4.88
N LEU A 61 -16.57 4.91 -5.07
CA LEU A 61 -17.62 5.17 -6.07
C LEU A 61 -18.32 6.49 -5.72
N SER A 62 -18.49 7.34 -6.72
CA SER A 62 -19.15 8.64 -6.57
C SER A 62 -20.39 8.73 -7.45
N ASP A 63 -21.40 9.42 -6.96
CA ASP A 63 -22.57 9.84 -7.74
C ASP A 63 -22.50 11.33 -8.12
N LEU A 64 -21.37 12.02 -7.87
CA LEU A 64 -21.25 13.47 -8.04
C LEU A 64 -21.51 13.92 -9.50
N ASP A 65 -21.04 13.19 -10.49
CA ASP A 65 -21.25 13.58 -11.89
C ASP A 65 -22.73 13.47 -12.26
N ARG A 66 -23.45 12.45 -11.76
CA ARG A 66 -24.90 12.32 -11.94
C ARG A 66 -25.66 13.46 -11.24
N VAL A 67 -25.23 13.87 -10.07
CA VAL A 67 -25.80 15.03 -9.36
C VAL A 67 -25.58 16.31 -10.17
N LYS A 68 -24.39 16.54 -10.71
CA LYS A 68 -24.12 17.69 -11.60
C LYS A 68 -25.01 17.70 -12.85
N GLU A 69 -25.29 16.52 -13.43
CA GLU A 69 -26.22 16.41 -14.57
C GLU A 69 -27.63 16.87 -14.19
N TRP A 70 -28.16 16.44 -13.03
CA TRP A 70 -29.46 16.90 -12.57
C TRP A 70 -29.51 18.40 -12.32
N LEU A 71 -28.48 18.98 -11.70
CA LEU A 71 -28.40 20.42 -11.50
C LEU A 71 -28.35 21.20 -12.84
N ASN A 72 -27.62 20.69 -13.83
CA ASN A 72 -27.55 21.29 -15.17
C ASN A 72 -28.90 21.18 -15.94
N GLN A 73 -29.70 20.18 -15.61
CA GLN A 73 -31.06 20.00 -16.18
C GLN A 73 -32.12 20.78 -15.41
N ASN A 74 -31.73 21.55 -14.36
CA ASN A 74 -32.61 22.29 -13.45
C ASN A 74 -33.66 21.37 -12.79
N GLU A 75 -33.30 20.11 -12.49
CA GLU A 75 -34.16 19.26 -11.69
C GLU A 75 -34.20 19.77 -10.24
N GLU A 76 -35.30 19.51 -9.53
CA GLU A 76 -35.39 19.77 -8.10
C GLU A 76 -34.47 18.80 -7.37
N VAL A 77 -33.33 19.30 -6.84
CA VAL A 77 -32.33 18.49 -6.11
C VAL A 77 -32.25 18.98 -4.68
N ILE A 78 -32.57 18.11 -3.73
CA ILE A 78 -32.48 18.40 -2.28
C ILE A 78 -31.35 17.54 -1.70
N ILE A 79 -30.44 18.20 -0.97
CA ILE A 79 -29.34 17.51 -0.30
C ILE A 79 -29.63 17.31 1.19
N SER A 80 -29.48 16.08 1.67
CA SER A 80 -29.52 15.69 3.07
C SER A 80 -28.08 15.68 3.60
N ALA A 81 -27.69 16.67 4.40
CA ALA A 81 -26.34 16.81 4.92
C ALA A 81 -26.21 16.14 6.29
N ALA A 82 -25.34 15.12 6.39
CA ALA A 82 -25.02 14.49 7.67
C ALA A 82 -24.32 15.48 8.61
N PRO A 83 -24.69 15.62 9.88
CA PRO A 83 -24.14 16.62 10.80
C PRO A 83 -22.63 16.51 11.03
N SER A 84 -22.00 15.37 10.68
CA SER A 84 -20.57 15.16 10.73
C SER A 84 -19.75 16.10 9.82
N PHE A 85 -20.38 16.80 8.85
CA PHE A 85 -19.69 17.78 8.00
C PHE A 85 -19.00 18.88 8.79
N VAL A 86 -19.48 19.19 10.01
CA VAL A 86 -18.87 20.20 10.89
C VAL A 86 -17.44 19.86 11.31
N ALA A 87 -17.02 18.62 11.21
CA ALA A 87 -15.62 18.23 11.46
C ALA A 87 -14.64 18.87 10.46
N VAL A 88 -15.09 19.13 9.25
CA VAL A 88 -14.30 19.75 8.18
C VAL A 88 -14.82 21.12 7.79
N TRP A 89 -16.10 21.38 8.02
CA TRP A 89 -16.78 22.64 7.71
C TRP A 89 -17.76 23.02 8.81
N PRO A 90 -17.33 23.80 9.82
CA PRO A 90 -18.16 24.10 10.99
C PRO A 90 -19.34 25.05 10.74
N LYS A 91 -19.60 25.43 9.49
CA LYS A 91 -20.57 26.47 9.09
C LYS A 91 -21.67 25.92 8.18
N PHE A 92 -22.78 25.41 8.75
CA PHE A 92 -23.87 24.84 7.95
C PHE A 92 -24.56 25.86 7.05
N ALA A 93 -24.88 27.04 7.57
CA ALA A 93 -25.54 28.08 6.78
C ALA A 93 -24.71 28.51 5.56
N SER A 94 -23.39 28.63 5.73
CA SER A 94 -22.48 28.95 4.61
C SER A 94 -22.45 27.81 3.58
N LEU A 95 -22.48 26.55 4.02
CA LEU A 95 -22.53 25.38 3.12
C LEU A 95 -23.84 25.38 2.33
N ALA A 96 -24.98 25.62 3.00
CA ALA A 96 -26.29 25.69 2.36
C ALA A 96 -26.31 26.77 1.27
N HIS A 97 -25.85 27.97 1.59
CA HIS A 97 -25.78 29.08 0.63
C HIS A 97 -24.89 28.77 -0.60
N ILE A 98 -23.73 28.14 -0.38
CA ILE A 98 -22.85 27.73 -1.48
C ILE A 98 -23.54 26.68 -2.38
N LEU A 99 -24.18 25.68 -1.78
CA LEU A 99 -24.84 24.61 -2.53
C LEU A 99 -26.08 25.11 -3.26
N GLU A 100 -26.88 25.98 -2.65
CA GLU A 100 -28.02 26.64 -3.32
C GLU A 100 -27.52 27.51 -4.49
N GLY A 101 -26.41 28.22 -4.34
CA GLY A 101 -25.73 28.94 -5.42
C GLY A 101 -25.21 28.04 -6.55
N ARG A 102 -25.04 26.74 -6.31
CA ARG A 102 -24.69 25.71 -7.30
C ARG A 102 -25.91 25.05 -7.94
N GLY A 103 -27.12 25.44 -7.56
CA GLY A 103 -28.36 24.96 -8.15
C GLY A 103 -29.12 23.91 -7.33
N PHE A 104 -28.65 23.55 -6.11
CA PHE A 104 -29.48 22.76 -5.21
C PHE A 104 -30.71 23.55 -4.77
N SER A 105 -31.88 22.90 -4.78
CA SER A 105 -33.15 23.52 -4.40
C SER A 105 -33.25 23.78 -2.91
N ALA A 106 -32.63 22.92 -2.10
CA ALA A 106 -32.56 23.07 -0.64
C ALA A 106 -31.45 22.18 -0.04
N VAL A 107 -30.97 22.58 1.14
CA VAL A 107 -30.03 21.83 1.98
C VAL A 107 -30.68 21.59 3.33
N TRP A 108 -30.89 20.33 3.67
CA TRP A 108 -31.55 19.91 4.90
C TRP A 108 -30.60 19.13 5.80
N GLU A 109 -30.81 19.20 7.12
CA GLU A 109 -29.99 18.46 8.08
C GLU A 109 -30.51 17.05 8.31
N THR A 110 -29.68 16.04 8.07
CA THR A 110 -30.04 14.62 8.37
C THR A 110 -30.39 14.41 9.86
N ALA A 111 -30.05 15.35 10.74
CA ALA A 111 -30.44 15.36 12.14
C ALA A 111 -31.98 15.33 12.33
N GLU A 112 -32.75 15.82 11.36
CA GLU A 112 -34.20 15.70 11.40
C GLU A 112 -34.67 14.23 11.27
N GLY A 113 -34.01 13.46 10.39
CA GLY A 113 -34.18 12.00 10.31
C GLY A 113 -33.71 11.28 11.57
N ALA A 114 -32.60 11.72 12.16
CA ALA A 114 -32.09 11.17 13.41
C ALA A 114 -33.04 11.39 14.58
N ARG A 115 -33.75 12.52 14.63
CA ARG A 115 -34.83 12.77 15.59
C ARG A 115 -35.94 11.71 15.49
N LEU A 116 -36.37 11.36 14.27
CA LEU A 116 -37.40 10.33 14.05
C LEU A 116 -36.91 8.95 14.46
N VAL A 117 -35.66 8.63 14.16
CA VAL A 117 -35.01 7.36 14.57
C VAL A 117 -34.93 7.26 16.10
N THR A 118 -34.54 8.36 16.79
CA THR A 118 -34.51 8.40 18.25
C THR A 118 -35.89 8.12 18.85
N ARG A 119 -36.94 8.70 18.27
CA ARG A 119 -38.30 8.44 18.68
C ARG A 119 -38.69 6.98 18.49
N ALA A 120 -38.30 6.37 17.38
CA ALA A 120 -38.53 4.95 17.14
C ALA A 120 -37.77 4.06 18.15
N PHE A 121 -36.51 4.36 18.46
CA PHE A 121 -35.77 3.65 19.49
C PHE A 121 -36.40 3.79 20.88
N LYS A 122 -36.87 4.99 21.23
CA LYS A 122 -37.56 5.20 22.51
C LYS A 122 -38.85 4.39 22.59
N ASN A 123 -39.62 4.28 21.51
CA ASN A 123 -40.79 3.42 21.45
C ASN A 123 -40.41 1.95 21.71
N LEU A 124 -39.34 1.43 21.10
CA LEU A 124 -38.84 0.05 21.34
C LEU A 124 -38.42 -0.17 22.80
N ILE A 125 -37.70 0.82 23.38
CA ILE A 125 -37.27 0.77 24.78
C ILE A 125 -38.48 0.74 25.71
N ASP A 126 -39.51 1.53 25.43
CA ASP A 126 -40.73 1.60 26.25
C ASP A 126 -41.63 0.36 26.10
N GLU A 127 -41.62 -0.26 24.91
CA GLU A 127 -42.29 -1.53 24.67
C GLU A 127 -41.62 -2.69 25.43
N GLY A 128 -40.29 -2.69 25.52
CA GLY A 128 -39.53 -3.69 26.29
C GLY A 128 -39.63 -5.12 25.75
N SER A 129 -39.93 -5.28 24.45
CA SER A 129 -40.15 -6.59 23.83
C SER A 129 -38.86 -7.32 23.43
N MET A 130 -37.70 -6.63 23.39
CA MET A 130 -36.41 -7.17 22.98
C MET A 130 -35.51 -7.43 24.19
N GLU A 131 -34.75 -8.54 24.20
CA GLU A 131 -33.79 -8.84 25.27
C GLU A 131 -32.62 -7.84 25.24
N ASN A 132 -32.07 -7.59 24.09
CA ASN A 132 -31.06 -6.54 23.82
C ASN A 132 -31.55 -5.69 22.64
N ILE A 133 -31.09 -4.45 22.55
CA ILE A 133 -31.36 -3.57 21.41
C ILE A 133 -30.03 -3.05 20.91
N ILE A 134 -29.65 -3.40 19.66
CA ILE A 134 -28.47 -2.87 18.96
C ILE A 134 -28.96 -1.79 17.99
N THR A 135 -28.36 -0.59 18.04
CA THR A 135 -28.71 0.48 17.10
C THR A 135 -28.29 0.14 15.67
N THR A 136 -29.09 0.51 14.70
CA THR A 136 -28.94 0.17 13.28
C THR A 136 -28.57 1.37 12.40
N CYS A 137 -28.01 2.42 13.00
CA CYS A 137 -27.63 3.63 12.30
C CYS A 137 -26.36 3.48 11.46
N CYS A 138 -25.47 2.55 11.83
CA CYS A 138 -24.20 2.30 11.17
C CYS A 138 -24.28 1.10 10.18
N PRO A 139 -24.30 1.33 8.84
CA PRO A 139 -24.45 0.22 7.88
C PRO A 139 -23.28 -0.76 7.88
N ALA A 140 -22.09 -0.31 8.30
CA ALA A 140 -20.93 -1.21 8.41
C ALA A 140 -21.10 -2.20 9.57
N VAL A 141 -21.68 -1.76 10.71
CA VAL A 141 -22.01 -2.65 11.83
C VAL A 141 -23.15 -3.58 11.45
N ASN A 142 -24.18 -3.06 10.76
CA ASN A 142 -25.28 -3.90 10.28
C ASN A 142 -24.76 -5.04 9.40
N SER A 143 -23.88 -4.71 8.44
CA SER A 143 -23.23 -5.71 7.59
C SER A 143 -22.36 -6.70 8.37
N LEU A 144 -21.67 -6.26 9.43
CA LEU A 144 -20.89 -7.16 10.28
C LEU A 144 -21.79 -8.18 10.95
N ILE A 145 -22.91 -7.71 11.51
CA ILE A 145 -23.87 -8.60 12.20
C ILE A 145 -24.53 -9.54 11.20
N GLU A 146 -25.08 -9.03 10.10
CA GLU A 146 -25.75 -9.85 9.08
C GLU A 146 -24.83 -10.94 8.50
N LYS A 147 -23.50 -10.65 8.34
CA LYS A 147 -22.52 -11.55 7.73
C LYS A 147 -21.83 -12.51 8.69
N GLN A 148 -21.51 -12.07 9.91
CA GLN A 148 -20.66 -12.84 10.83
C GLN A 148 -21.37 -13.21 12.14
N TYR A 149 -22.44 -12.51 12.50
CA TYR A 149 -23.19 -12.71 13.73
C TYR A 149 -24.69 -12.85 13.43
N GLY A 150 -25.02 -13.61 12.38
CA GLY A 150 -26.41 -13.73 11.88
C GLY A 150 -27.42 -14.15 12.94
N GLU A 151 -27.01 -14.92 13.94
CA GLU A 151 -27.84 -15.30 15.10
C GLU A 151 -28.25 -14.12 16.00
N LEU A 152 -27.51 -12.98 15.92
CA LEU A 152 -27.83 -11.78 16.69
C LEU A 152 -28.71 -10.76 15.93
N THR A 153 -29.12 -11.05 14.70
CA THR A 153 -29.97 -10.14 13.92
C THR A 153 -31.30 -9.84 14.64
N GLY A 154 -31.76 -10.76 15.48
CA GLY A 154 -32.94 -10.54 16.36
C GLY A 154 -32.76 -9.46 17.42
N PHE A 155 -31.53 -9.03 17.74
CA PHE A 155 -31.25 -7.92 18.64
C PHE A 155 -31.05 -6.59 17.93
N MET A 156 -30.97 -6.58 16.60
CA MET A 156 -30.88 -5.35 15.82
C MET A 156 -32.23 -4.64 15.87
N ALA A 157 -32.22 -3.35 16.21
CA ALA A 157 -33.45 -2.56 16.21
C ALA A 157 -34.09 -2.59 14.80
N PRO A 158 -35.40 -2.95 14.68
CA PRO A 158 -36.06 -2.97 13.38
C PRO A 158 -36.42 -1.55 12.93
N VAL A 159 -35.40 -0.68 12.82
CA VAL A 159 -35.53 0.75 12.53
C VAL A 159 -34.56 1.13 11.44
N VAL A 160 -35.02 1.90 10.46
CA VAL A 160 -34.18 2.47 9.40
C VAL A 160 -33.13 3.44 9.95
N SER A 161 -32.06 3.67 9.20
CA SER A 161 -31.04 4.65 9.59
C SER A 161 -31.58 6.09 9.47
N PRO A 162 -30.88 7.07 10.11
CA PRO A 162 -31.22 8.50 9.97
C PRO A 162 -31.25 9.00 8.53
N MET A 163 -30.36 8.50 7.67
CA MET A 163 -30.34 8.82 6.23
C MET A 163 -31.64 8.40 5.55
N ILE A 164 -32.06 7.17 5.76
CA ILE A 164 -33.28 6.63 5.16
C ILE A 164 -34.53 7.31 5.75
N ALA A 165 -34.55 7.54 7.06
CA ALA A 165 -35.64 8.27 7.71
C ALA A 165 -35.79 9.69 7.15
N HIS A 166 -34.70 10.38 6.95
CA HIS A 166 -34.68 11.73 6.39
C HIS A 166 -35.06 11.74 4.91
N GLY A 167 -34.63 10.75 4.13
CA GLY A 167 -35.05 10.59 2.75
C GLY A 167 -36.59 10.38 2.64
N LYS A 168 -37.17 9.57 3.53
CA LYS A 168 -38.65 9.40 3.61
C LYS A 168 -39.32 10.71 3.97
N LEU A 169 -38.76 11.51 4.87
CA LEU A 169 -39.31 12.82 5.23
C LEU A 169 -39.28 13.76 4.03
N ILE A 170 -38.15 13.90 3.36
CA ILE A 170 -38.02 14.73 2.15
C ILE A 170 -39.01 14.28 1.07
N ARG A 171 -39.11 12.98 0.82
CA ARG A 171 -40.09 12.42 -0.15
C ARG A 171 -41.52 12.72 0.18
N SER A 172 -41.88 12.81 1.48
CA SER A 172 -43.24 13.14 1.89
C SER A 172 -43.63 14.59 1.60
N GLU A 173 -42.64 15.50 1.59
CA GLU A 173 -42.82 16.92 1.31
C GLU A 173 -42.53 17.27 -0.15
N HIS A 174 -41.56 16.60 -0.77
CA HIS A 174 -41.07 16.80 -2.12
C HIS A 174 -41.05 15.46 -2.90
N PRO A 175 -42.20 14.93 -3.37
CA PRO A 175 -42.27 13.59 -3.95
C PRO A 175 -41.41 13.40 -5.22
N ASN A 176 -41.19 14.45 -5.99
CA ASN A 176 -40.50 14.42 -7.26
C ASN A 176 -39.02 14.85 -7.18
N ALA A 177 -38.58 15.39 -6.05
CA ALA A 177 -37.20 15.87 -5.90
C ALA A 177 -36.19 14.72 -5.98
N LYS A 178 -35.02 14.99 -6.53
CA LYS A 178 -33.85 14.10 -6.41
C LYS A 178 -33.25 14.29 -5.03
N VAL A 179 -33.21 13.23 -4.25
CA VAL A 179 -32.68 13.26 -2.89
C VAL A 179 -31.22 12.80 -2.90
N VAL A 180 -30.31 13.69 -2.52
CA VAL A 180 -28.87 13.43 -2.48
C VAL A 180 -28.42 13.37 -1.02
N PHE A 181 -27.65 12.36 -0.63
CA PHE A 181 -27.09 12.25 0.71
C PHE A 181 -25.61 12.67 0.71
N LEU A 182 -25.25 13.62 1.57
CA LEU A 182 -23.86 14.02 1.82
C LEU A 182 -23.27 13.17 2.96
N SER A 183 -22.34 12.30 2.61
CA SER A 183 -21.90 11.19 3.46
C SER A 183 -20.47 11.31 3.99
N PRO A 184 -20.23 11.06 5.28
CA PRO A 184 -18.89 10.81 5.83
C PRO A 184 -18.42 9.36 5.64
N CYS A 185 -19.27 8.47 5.09
CA CYS A 185 -19.14 7.03 5.22
C CYS A 185 -19.32 6.30 3.89
N ILE A 186 -18.42 5.35 3.59
CA ILE A 186 -18.47 4.53 2.36
C ILE A 186 -19.65 3.54 2.41
N ALA A 187 -19.99 2.98 3.58
CA ALA A 187 -21.07 2.01 3.69
C ALA A 187 -22.45 2.60 3.35
N LYS A 188 -22.62 3.92 3.44
CA LYS A 188 -23.87 4.61 3.03
C LYS A 188 -24.13 4.52 1.52
N PHE A 189 -23.09 4.41 0.70
CA PHE A 189 -23.24 4.20 -0.75
C PHE A 189 -23.84 2.82 -1.08
N ARG A 190 -23.62 1.81 -0.23
CA ARG A 190 -24.28 0.51 -0.33
C ARG A 190 -25.72 0.59 0.19
N GLU A 191 -25.95 1.26 1.30
CA GLU A 191 -27.27 1.35 1.92
C GLU A 191 -28.31 1.98 0.99
N ILE A 192 -27.98 3.03 0.23
CA ILE A 192 -28.89 3.63 -0.75
C ILE A 192 -29.23 2.70 -1.93
N ARG A 193 -28.40 1.67 -2.16
CA ARG A 193 -28.56 0.70 -3.24
C ARG A 193 -29.10 -0.65 -2.75
N ASP A 194 -29.38 -0.75 -1.47
CA ASP A 194 -30.03 -1.90 -0.86
C ASP A 194 -31.50 -1.94 -1.30
N GLU A 195 -31.96 -3.11 -1.77
CA GLU A 195 -33.33 -3.30 -2.25
C GLU A 195 -34.38 -2.93 -1.20
N ARG A 196 -34.04 -3.10 0.09
CA ARG A 196 -34.92 -2.72 1.22
C ARG A 196 -35.24 -1.21 1.25
N PHE A 197 -34.35 -0.38 0.69
CA PHE A 197 -34.41 1.08 0.75
C PHE A 197 -34.42 1.75 -0.64
N ALA A 198 -34.63 0.97 -1.68
CA ALA A 198 -34.61 1.44 -3.05
C ALA A 198 -35.60 2.59 -3.28
N GLY A 199 -35.16 3.63 -4.01
CA GLY A 199 -36.00 4.78 -4.38
C GLY A 199 -36.21 5.84 -3.29
N ILE A 200 -35.63 5.67 -2.09
CA ILE A 200 -35.72 6.68 -1.02
C ILE A 200 -34.67 7.77 -1.22
N ILE A 201 -33.42 7.38 -1.46
CA ILE A 201 -32.29 8.27 -1.77
C ILE A 201 -31.83 7.96 -3.19
N ASP A 202 -31.64 8.98 -4.03
CA ASP A 202 -31.26 8.81 -5.42
C ASP A 202 -29.75 8.77 -5.63
N ALA A 203 -28.98 9.52 -4.81
CA ALA A 203 -27.54 9.62 -4.93
C ALA A 203 -26.86 9.78 -3.57
N CYS A 204 -25.59 9.36 -3.50
CA CYS A 204 -24.72 9.57 -2.36
C CYS A 204 -23.42 10.21 -2.85
N ILE A 205 -23.00 11.30 -2.20
CA ILE A 205 -21.73 11.97 -2.47
C ILE A 205 -20.88 12.02 -1.20
N GLY A 206 -19.57 11.85 -1.36
CA GLY A 206 -18.62 11.94 -0.25
C GLY A 206 -18.39 13.40 0.17
N MET A 207 -18.14 13.61 1.46
CA MET A 207 -17.77 14.93 1.95
C MET A 207 -16.45 15.43 1.36
N ASP A 208 -15.51 14.53 1.13
CA ASP A 208 -14.21 14.81 0.50
C ASP A 208 -14.38 15.33 -0.94
N GLU A 209 -15.13 14.64 -1.77
CA GLU A 209 -15.34 15.04 -3.16
C GLU A 209 -16.21 16.32 -3.29
N LEU A 210 -17.22 16.48 -2.41
CA LEU A 210 -17.99 17.72 -2.38
C LEU A 210 -17.11 18.92 -2.07
N LEU A 211 -16.31 18.84 -1.01
CA LEU A 211 -15.43 19.94 -0.60
C LEU A 211 -14.39 20.27 -1.68
N GLN A 212 -13.88 19.24 -2.39
CA GLN A 212 -13.01 19.47 -3.54
C GLN A 212 -13.74 20.22 -4.66
N TRP A 213 -14.99 19.83 -4.97
CA TRP A 213 -15.78 20.47 -6.02
C TRP A 213 -16.12 21.92 -5.71
N ILE A 214 -16.44 22.27 -4.43
CA ILE A 214 -16.78 23.63 -4.03
C ILE A 214 -15.59 24.46 -3.49
N SER A 215 -14.37 23.93 -3.57
CA SER A 215 -13.18 24.54 -2.95
C SER A 215 -12.93 25.98 -3.37
N SER A 216 -13.28 26.36 -4.61
CA SER A 216 -13.17 27.73 -5.12
C SER A 216 -14.16 28.72 -4.46
N ASP A 217 -15.26 28.20 -3.93
CA ASP A 217 -16.36 29.01 -3.38
C ASP A 217 -16.24 29.18 -1.86
N LEU A 218 -15.31 28.42 -1.25
CA LEU A 218 -15.05 28.44 0.18
C LEU A 218 -14.42 29.77 0.59
N ARG A 219 -15.22 30.77 1.01
CA ARG A 219 -14.77 32.05 1.51
C ARG A 219 -14.74 32.08 3.03
N LYS A 220 -13.74 32.77 3.58
CA LYS A 220 -13.69 33.05 5.02
C LYS A 220 -14.70 34.10 5.39
N GLY A 221 -15.54 33.81 6.35
CA GLY A 221 -16.31 34.75 7.15
C GLY A 221 -17.70 35.02 6.63
N GLU A 222 -18.65 34.52 7.38
CA GLU A 222 -19.98 35.11 7.63
C GLU A 222 -20.60 34.34 8.79
N GLU A 223 -21.47 35.00 9.56
CA GLU A 223 -22.02 34.49 10.80
C GLU A 223 -22.76 33.18 10.61
N GLU A 224 -22.61 32.26 11.57
CA GLU A 224 -23.18 30.93 11.54
C GLU A 224 -24.58 30.97 12.09
N TYR A 225 -25.55 30.44 11.33
CA TYR A 225 -26.88 30.13 11.83
C TYR A 225 -27.14 28.62 11.61
N TRP A 226 -27.15 27.87 12.71
CA TRP A 226 -27.81 26.59 12.73
C TRP A 226 -29.30 26.82 12.75
N ARG A 227 -30.06 26.21 11.83
CA ARG A 227 -31.50 26.26 11.84
C ARG A 227 -32.04 25.55 13.09
N ASP A 228 -32.79 26.27 13.91
CA ASP A 228 -33.47 25.65 15.05
C ASP A 228 -34.67 24.82 14.58
N PHE A 229 -34.72 23.58 15.04
CA PHE A 229 -35.87 22.70 14.86
C PHE A 229 -36.08 21.85 16.11
N GLU A 230 -37.33 21.36 16.27
CA GLU A 230 -37.65 20.47 17.38
C GLU A 230 -36.81 19.20 17.33
N GLY A 231 -36.02 18.95 18.38
CA GLY A 231 -35.13 17.78 18.43
C GLY A 231 -33.75 18.03 17.83
N SER A 232 -33.29 19.29 17.72
CA SER A 232 -31.93 19.63 17.27
C SER A 232 -30.83 18.92 18.05
N ILE A 233 -31.10 18.43 19.27
CA ILE A 233 -30.21 17.53 20.03
C ILE A 233 -29.74 16.31 19.20
N ALA A 234 -30.53 15.87 18.21
CA ALA A 234 -30.16 14.78 17.32
C ALA A 234 -28.95 15.10 16.39
N ARG A 235 -28.46 16.35 16.36
CA ARG A 235 -27.17 16.71 15.78
C ARG A 235 -25.99 15.97 16.44
N LEU A 236 -26.19 15.46 17.69
CA LEU A 236 -25.17 14.66 18.40
C LEU A 236 -24.91 13.28 17.78
N TYR A 237 -25.76 12.77 16.92
CA TYR A 237 -25.66 11.41 16.34
C TYR A 237 -24.29 11.04 15.77
N PRO A 238 -23.53 11.94 15.12
CA PRO A 238 -22.21 11.59 14.62
C PRO A 238 -21.09 11.55 15.69
N THR A 239 -21.41 11.83 16.94
CA THR A 239 -20.45 11.82 18.05
C THR A 239 -20.56 10.55 18.90
N PRO A 240 -19.49 10.15 19.62
CA PRO A 240 -19.54 9.05 20.58
C PRO A 240 -20.66 9.22 21.62
N GLY A 241 -21.47 8.18 21.80
CA GLY A 241 -22.63 8.22 22.68
C GLY A 241 -23.72 9.21 22.23
N GLY A 242 -23.68 9.67 20.97
CA GLY A 242 -24.57 10.69 20.44
C GLY A 242 -26.03 10.27 20.45
N ILE A 243 -26.31 9.01 20.13
CA ILE A 243 -27.66 8.45 20.18
C ILE A 243 -28.14 8.38 21.63
N LEU A 244 -27.29 7.87 22.52
CA LEU A 244 -27.63 7.76 23.96
C LEU A 244 -27.89 9.12 24.59
N ASN A 245 -27.19 10.16 24.18
CA ASN A 245 -27.41 11.52 24.66
C ASN A 245 -28.75 12.11 24.20
N CYS A 246 -29.33 11.63 23.11
CA CYS A 246 -30.64 12.06 22.61
C CYS A 246 -31.81 11.39 23.33
N ILE A 247 -31.61 10.17 23.87
CA ILE A 247 -32.69 9.35 24.46
C ILE A 247 -32.82 9.63 25.95
N ASP A 248 -34.07 9.68 26.45
CA ASP A 248 -34.35 9.58 27.88
C ASP A 248 -34.01 8.15 28.39
N GLN A 249 -33.01 8.05 29.24
CA GLN A 249 -32.49 6.80 29.81
C GLN A 249 -33.19 6.46 31.17
N SER A 250 -34.36 7.01 31.44
CA SER A 250 -35.08 6.74 32.68
C SER A 250 -35.63 5.31 32.79
N ASN A 251 -35.80 4.62 31.66
CA ASN A 251 -36.20 3.22 31.62
C ASN A 251 -35.10 2.32 32.15
N ARG A 252 -35.31 1.68 33.31
CA ARG A 252 -34.35 0.81 34.00
C ARG A 252 -34.30 -0.64 33.49
N ALA A 253 -35.16 -0.99 32.52
CA ALA A 253 -35.14 -2.33 31.91
C ALA A 253 -33.88 -2.56 31.11
N TYR A 254 -33.29 -1.50 30.58
CA TYR A 254 -32.03 -1.55 29.79
C TYR A 254 -30.91 -0.79 30.49
N LYS A 255 -29.68 -1.32 30.31
CA LYS A 255 -28.41 -0.62 30.55
C LYS A 255 -27.92 -0.04 29.24
N TYR A 256 -27.38 1.17 29.27
CA TYR A 256 -27.02 1.93 28.07
C TYR A 256 -25.53 2.02 27.93
N ILE A 257 -24.99 1.54 26.80
CA ILE A 257 -23.56 1.61 26.47
C ILE A 257 -23.35 2.05 25.03
N ASP A 258 -22.27 2.78 24.78
CA ASP A 258 -21.76 3.07 23.46
C ASP A 258 -20.46 2.31 23.20
N VAL A 259 -20.29 1.83 21.98
CA VAL A 259 -19.13 1.03 21.56
C VAL A 259 -18.66 1.47 20.18
N GLU A 260 -17.39 1.85 20.11
CA GLU A 260 -16.76 2.31 18.90
C GLU A 260 -15.61 1.41 18.47
N GLY A 261 -15.48 1.26 17.16
CA GLY A 261 -14.45 0.43 16.53
C GLY A 261 -14.82 -1.06 16.50
N ILE A 262 -14.58 -1.68 15.36
CA ILE A 262 -14.97 -3.08 15.08
C ILE A 262 -14.42 -4.03 16.14
N ASP A 263 -13.14 -3.92 16.49
CA ASP A 263 -12.46 -4.81 17.43
C ASP A 263 -13.11 -4.82 18.85
N ARG A 264 -13.79 -3.73 19.23
CA ARG A 264 -14.56 -3.63 20.49
C ARG A 264 -15.98 -4.13 20.30
N ILE A 265 -16.58 -3.84 19.14
CA ILE A 265 -17.93 -4.30 18.80
C ILE A 265 -17.97 -5.82 18.79
N GLU A 266 -17.00 -6.50 18.19
CA GLU A 266 -16.90 -7.95 18.17
C GLU A 266 -16.90 -8.55 19.58
N LYS A 267 -16.17 -7.97 20.54
CA LYS A 267 -16.18 -8.42 21.93
C LYS A 267 -17.55 -8.31 22.59
N VAL A 268 -18.31 -7.27 22.26
CA VAL A 268 -19.67 -7.09 22.77
C VAL A 268 -20.64 -8.07 22.10
N LEU A 269 -20.50 -8.29 20.79
CA LEU A 269 -21.29 -9.27 20.06
C LEU A 269 -21.02 -10.70 20.56
N ASP A 270 -19.75 -11.05 20.81
CA ASP A 270 -19.37 -12.34 21.40
C ASP A 270 -20.00 -12.53 22.78
N ALA A 271 -19.96 -11.51 23.65
CA ALA A 271 -20.60 -11.54 24.96
C ALA A 271 -22.13 -11.67 24.89
N MET A 272 -22.77 -11.07 23.85
CA MET A 272 -24.20 -11.28 23.60
C MET A 272 -24.49 -12.70 23.11
N LYS A 273 -23.68 -13.23 22.20
CA LYS A 273 -23.77 -14.60 21.68
C LYS A 273 -23.61 -15.64 22.80
N GLU A 274 -22.70 -15.42 23.72
CA GLU A 274 -22.49 -16.25 24.91
C GLU A 274 -23.61 -16.08 25.95
N GLY A 275 -24.49 -15.09 25.81
CA GLY A 275 -25.59 -14.80 26.75
C GLY A 275 -25.10 -14.17 28.05
N THR A 276 -23.86 -13.68 28.12
CA THR A 276 -23.28 -12.99 29.29
C THR A 276 -23.72 -11.52 29.37
N LEU A 277 -24.12 -10.93 28.22
CA LEU A 277 -24.58 -9.55 28.12
C LEU A 277 -26.04 -9.51 27.73
N LYS A 278 -26.93 -9.17 28.71
CA LYS A 278 -28.38 -9.13 28.57
C LYS A 278 -28.98 -7.86 29.18
N GLY A 279 -30.06 -7.38 28.57
CA GLY A 279 -30.77 -6.18 29.00
C GLY A 279 -30.00 -4.89 28.65
N TYR A 280 -29.39 -4.84 27.45
CA TYR A 280 -28.64 -3.68 27.03
C TYR A 280 -29.26 -3.01 25.81
N PHE A 281 -29.26 -1.67 25.82
CA PHE A 281 -29.38 -0.85 24.65
C PHE A 281 -27.95 -0.40 24.24
N VAL A 282 -27.52 -0.79 23.06
CA VAL A 282 -26.11 -0.60 22.63
C VAL A 282 -26.07 0.29 21.41
N GLU A 283 -25.42 1.45 21.55
CA GLU A 283 -25.01 2.27 20.43
C GLU A 283 -23.71 1.72 19.86
N MET A 284 -23.69 1.36 18.57
CA MET A 284 -22.49 0.80 17.90
C MET A 284 -22.09 1.64 16.71
N SER A 285 -20.81 1.99 16.65
CA SER A 285 -20.19 2.72 15.54
C SER A 285 -18.91 2.05 15.08
N ALA A 286 -18.79 1.72 13.78
CA ALA A 286 -17.60 1.06 13.22
C ALA A 286 -16.34 1.93 13.26
N CYS A 287 -16.50 3.25 13.22
CA CYS A 287 -15.41 4.22 13.26
C CYS A 287 -15.11 4.65 14.70
N ILE A 288 -13.83 4.83 15.03
CA ILE A 288 -13.43 5.53 16.26
C ILE A 288 -13.72 7.02 16.06
N GLY A 289 -14.26 7.69 17.08
CA GLY A 289 -14.81 9.04 16.95
C GLY A 289 -16.21 9.05 16.32
N SER A 290 -16.87 7.89 16.18
CA SER A 290 -18.16 7.74 15.53
C SER A 290 -18.16 8.27 14.08
N CYS A 291 -19.25 8.85 13.55
CA CYS A 291 -19.31 9.32 12.17
C CYS A 291 -18.39 10.54 11.90
N ILE A 292 -18.01 11.31 12.93
CA ILE A 292 -17.01 12.39 12.80
C ILE A 292 -15.65 11.82 12.43
N GLY A 293 -15.28 10.62 12.91
CA GLY A 293 -14.09 9.87 12.47
C GLY A 293 -14.29 9.07 11.18
N GLY A 294 -15.29 9.42 10.37
CA GLY A 294 -15.65 8.67 9.16
C GLY A 294 -14.57 8.66 8.08
N PRO A 295 -14.50 7.61 7.24
CA PRO A 295 -13.43 7.44 6.26
C PRO A 295 -13.35 8.56 5.22
N LEU A 296 -14.47 9.16 4.81
CA LEU A 296 -14.51 10.26 3.84
C LEU A 296 -14.19 11.64 4.45
N LEU A 297 -13.79 11.66 5.71
CA LEU A 297 -13.24 12.83 6.41
C LEU A 297 -11.74 12.67 6.69
N SER A 298 -11.19 11.45 6.57
CA SER A 298 -9.82 11.11 7.02
C SER A 298 -8.70 11.79 6.22
N HIS A 299 -8.96 12.20 4.97
CA HIS A 299 -7.99 12.89 4.11
C HIS A 299 -7.88 14.39 4.40
N PHE A 300 -8.77 14.93 5.22
CA PHE A 300 -8.69 16.32 5.65
C PHE A 300 -7.88 16.44 6.94
N LYS A 301 -7.18 17.56 7.11
CA LYS A 301 -6.66 17.97 8.40
C LYS A 301 -7.82 18.44 9.28
N HIS A 302 -8.66 17.53 9.70
CA HIS A 302 -9.77 17.81 10.59
C HIS A 302 -9.39 17.47 12.04
N ASN A 303 -10.08 18.11 12.95
CA ASN A 303 -9.98 17.82 14.37
C ASN A 303 -11.34 17.30 14.85
N GLU A 304 -11.44 15.97 15.06
CA GLU A 304 -12.69 15.35 15.51
C GLU A 304 -13.21 15.93 16.83
N TRP A 305 -12.29 16.32 17.72
CA TRP A 305 -12.65 16.97 19.00
C TRP A 305 -13.25 18.35 18.78
N LEU A 306 -12.73 19.13 17.85
CA LEU A 306 -13.30 20.42 17.48
C LEU A 306 -14.71 20.22 16.88
N GLY A 307 -14.88 19.24 16.00
CA GLY A 307 -16.19 18.92 15.43
C GLY A 307 -17.21 18.52 16.49
N GLN A 308 -16.81 17.73 17.48
CA GLN A 308 -17.67 17.38 18.62
C GLN A 308 -18.03 18.64 19.46
N SER A 309 -17.06 19.54 19.70
CA SER A 309 -17.29 20.78 20.44
C SER A 309 -18.32 21.66 19.72
N VAL A 310 -18.13 21.88 18.43
CA VAL A 310 -19.04 22.68 17.60
C VAL A 310 -20.47 22.13 17.65
N ILE A 311 -20.64 20.81 17.55
CA ILE A 311 -21.98 20.22 17.67
C ILE A 311 -22.57 20.48 19.05
N ARG A 312 -21.82 20.22 20.13
CA ARG A 312 -22.29 20.39 21.52
C ARG A 312 -22.65 21.81 21.87
N GLU A 313 -21.93 22.80 21.31
CA GLU A 313 -22.21 24.23 21.49
C GLU A 313 -23.52 24.66 20.80
N ASN A 314 -23.97 23.91 19.79
CA ASN A 314 -25.14 24.21 18.99
C ASN A 314 -26.37 23.31 19.29
N VAL A 315 -26.41 22.71 20.48
CA VAL A 315 -27.53 21.88 20.94
C VAL A 315 -27.82 22.11 22.41
N ASP A 316 -29.10 21.99 22.82
CA ASP A 316 -29.45 21.93 24.24
C ASP A 316 -29.18 20.50 24.75
N MET A 317 -28.10 20.32 25.50
CA MET A 317 -27.69 19.03 26.07
C MET A 317 -28.71 18.46 27.08
N ASN A 318 -29.62 19.27 27.60
CA ASN A 318 -30.70 18.84 28.51
C ASN A 318 -31.93 18.37 27.75
N ALA A 319 -32.07 18.73 26.49
CA ALA A 319 -33.16 18.25 25.66
C ALA A 319 -33.09 16.72 25.48
N LYS A 320 -34.24 16.07 25.50
CA LYS A 320 -34.35 14.64 25.21
C LYS A 320 -35.53 14.42 24.25
N ILE A 321 -35.38 13.42 23.39
CA ILE A 321 -36.44 13.05 22.45
C ILE A 321 -37.24 11.90 23.06
N GLY A 322 -38.52 12.15 23.29
CA GLY A 322 -39.46 11.16 23.77
C GLY A 322 -39.96 10.22 22.68
N GLY A 323 -40.62 9.15 23.10
CA GLY A 323 -41.43 8.29 22.23
C GLY A 323 -42.67 9.01 21.68
N GLY A 324 -43.41 8.36 20.79
CA GLY A 324 -44.64 8.87 20.24
C GLY A 324 -44.89 8.46 18.78
N PRO A 325 -45.92 9.05 18.15
CA PRO A 325 -46.27 8.68 16.77
C PRO A 325 -45.18 9.04 15.78
N LEU A 326 -45.03 8.18 14.78
CA LEU A 326 -44.12 8.37 13.66
C LEU A 326 -44.90 8.79 12.42
N PRO A 327 -44.37 9.69 11.58
CA PRO A 327 -45.09 10.23 10.43
C PRO A 327 -45.26 9.20 9.29
N PHE A 328 -44.43 8.17 9.26
CA PHE A 328 -44.44 7.09 8.28
C PHE A 328 -43.80 5.83 8.87
N ASP A 329 -43.86 4.73 8.13
CA ASP A 329 -43.25 3.47 8.55
C ASP A 329 -41.73 3.59 8.60
N MET A 330 -41.15 3.33 9.79
CA MET A 330 -39.72 3.36 10.09
C MET A 330 -39.08 1.98 10.15
N LYS A 331 -39.85 0.93 9.82
CA LYS A 331 -39.37 -0.44 9.96
C LYS A 331 -38.27 -0.78 8.95
N ALA A 332 -37.31 -1.54 9.44
CA ALA A 332 -36.30 -2.24 8.65
C ALA A 332 -36.25 -3.70 9.08
N GLU A 333 -35.99 -4.60 8.14
CA GLU A 333 -35.81 -6.02 8.42
C GLU A 333 -34.33 -6.34 8.30
N TRP A 334 -33.81 -7.06 9.30
CA TRP A 334 -32.41 -7.52 9.32
C TRP A 334 -32.40 -9.05 9.23
N ARG A 335 -31.58 -9.57 8.35
CA ARG A 335 -31.50 -11.01 8.06
C ARG A 335 -30.07 -11.45 7.99
N PRO A 336 -29.74 -12.68 8.44
CA PRO A 336 -28.42 -13.25 8.20
C PRO A 336 -28.12 -13.25 6.70
N GLU A 337 -26.92 -12.79 6.32
CA GLU A 337 -26.38 -13.00 4.98
C GLU A 337 -25.62 -14.34 5.00
N ASP A 338 -26.01 -15.29 4.14
CA ASP A 338 -25.28 -16.54 3.96
C ASP A 338 -23.94 -16.28 3.25
N VAL A 339 -22.93 -15.91 4.00
CA VAL A 339 -21.56 -15.86 3.51
C VAL A 339 -20.97 -17.27 3.60
N TRP A 340 -20.90 -17.93 2.46
CA TRP A 340 -20.37 -19.28 2.41
C TRP A 340 -18.86 -19.29 2.68
N HIS A 341 -18.45 -19.97 3.74
CA HIS A 341 -17.06 -20.28 4.04
C HIS A 341 -16.87 -21.80 3.96
N PRO A 342 -15.94 -22.30 3.11
CA PRO A 342 -15.62 -23.71 3.08
C PRO A 342 -15.13 -24.17 4.45
N SER A 343 -15.60 -25.34 4.90
CA SER A 343 -15.06 -25.98 6.08
C SER A 343 -13.85 -26.84 5.69
N HIS A 344 -12.74 -26.66 6.39
CA HIS A 344 -11.51 -27.44 6.19
C HIS A 344 -11.26 -28.34 7.39
N THR A 345 -10.76 -29.56 7.12
CA THR A 345 -10.36 -30.48 8.19
C THR A 345 -9.07 -30.01 8.86
N GLU A 346 -8.81 -30.50 10.06
CA GLU A 346 -7.57 -30.13 10.80
C GLU A 346 -6.33 -30.60 10.04
N GLU A 347 -6.42 -31.75 9.36
CA GLU A 347 -5.35 -32.31 8.53
C GLU A 347 -5.03 -31.40 7.34
N GLU A 348 -6.04 -30.85 6.65
CA GLU A 348 -5.86 -29.90 5.55
C GLU A 348 -5.21 -28.61 6.01
N ILE A 349 -5.68 -28.07 7.15
CA ILE A 349 -5.11 -26.84 7.73
C ILE A 349 -3.66 -27.07 8.12
N GLN A 350 -3.34 -28.20 8.77
CA GLN A 350 -1.99 -28.51 9.18
C GLN A 350 -1.07 -28.74 7.97
N ALA A 351 -1.54 -29.43 6.93
CA ALA A 351 -0.80 -29.60 5.68
C ALA A 351 -0.50 -28.24 5.02
N GLN A 352 -1.47 -27.34 5.03
CA GLN A 352 -1.29 -26.00 4.50
C GLN A 352 -0.33 -25.15 5.35
N MET A 353 -0.35 -25.30 6.67
CA MET A 353 0.62 -24.65 7.57
C MET A 353 2.06 -25.11 7.25
N ILE A 354 2.26 -26.41 7.06
CA ILE A 354 3.55 -26.97 6.65
C ILE A 354 3.99 -26.39 5.29
N ALA A 355 3.09 -26.32 4.32
CA ALA A 355 3.35 -25.73 3.00
C ALA A 355 3.72 -24.24 3.07
N LEU A 356 3.25 -23.51 4.12
CA LEU A 356 3.63 -22.15 4.44
C LEU A 356 4.93 -22.04 5.26
N GLY A 357 5.74 -23.10 5.34
CA GLY A 357 6.99 -23.11 6.10
C GLY A 357 6.81 -23.22 7.64
N LYS A 358 5.58 -23.50 8.12
CA LYS A 358 5.27 -23.63 9.56
C LYS A 358 5.46 -25.07 10.02
N THR A 359 6.69 -25.56 9.92
CA THR A 359 7.05 -26.96 10.15
C THR A 359 7.32 -27.31 11.62
N SER A 360 7.49 -26.31 12.50
CA SER A 360 7.70 -26.49 13.94
C SER A 360 7.03 -25.37 14.73
N PRO A 361 6.76 -25.55 16.03
CA PRO A 361 6.19 -24.50 16.88
C PRO A 361 6.99 -23.19 16.88
N GLU A 362 8.31 -23.26 16.77
CA GLU A 362 9.20 -22.09 16.72
C GLU A 362 9.02 -21.25 15.46
N LYS A 363 8.54 -21.86 14.37
CA LYS A 363 8.24 -21.17 13.09
C LYS A 363 6.82 -20.59 13.04
N ILE A 364 5.98 -20.86 14.03
CA ILE A 364 4.63 -20.29 14.19
C ILE A 364 4.75 -19.01 15.00
N HIS A 365 4.86 -17.86 14.32
CA HIS A 365 5.10 -16.57 15.00
C HIS A 365 3.82 -15.82 15.35
N ASP A 366 2.69 -16.11 14.70
CA ASP A 366 1.41 -15.41 14.83
C ASP A 366 1.57 -13.87 14.89
N CYS A 367 2.47 -13.36 14.02
CA CYS A 367 2.96 -11.97 14.08
C CYS A 367 2.00 -10.95 13.42
N GLY A 368 0.92 -11.38 12.78
CA GLY A 368 -0.06 -10.52 12.11
C GLY A 368 0.45 -9.76 10.87
N ALA A 369 1.73 -9.86 10.50
CA ALA A 369 2.34 -9.06 9.42
C ALA A 369 1.72 -9.32 8.03
N CYS A 370 1.16 -10.50 7.81
CA CYS A 370 0.45 -10.87 6.58
C CYS A 370 -1.01 -10.42 6.55
N GLY A 371 -1.52 -9.81 7.63
CA GLY A 371 -2.91 -9.37 7.79
C GLY A 371 -3.83 -10.36 8.51
N TYR A 372 -3.33 -11.53 8.89
CA TYR A 372 -4.06 -12.55 9.65
C TYR A 372 -3.47 -12.66 11.05
N GLU A 373 -4.30 -12.69 12.09
CA GLU A 373 -3.86 -12.72 13.49
C GLU A 373 -2.99 -13.94 13.80
N THR A 374 -3.35 -15.10 13.23
CA THR A 374 -2.61 -16.35 13.44
C THR A 374 -2.17 -16.98 12.12
N CYS A 375 -1.10 -17.77 12.16
CA CYS A 375 -0.62 -18.56 11.03
C CYS A 375 -1.68 -19.58 10.59
N ARG A 376 -2.50 -20.07 11.53
CA ARG A 376 -3.64 -20.97 11.24
C ARG A 376 -4.72 -20.26 10.40
N LEU A 377 -5.14 -19.04 10.79
CA LEU A 377 -6.11 -18.25 10.00
C LEU A 377 -5.57 -17.94 8.60
N LYS A 378 -4.27 -17.66 8.49
CA LYS A 378 -3.60 -17.50 7.19
C LYS A 378 -3.70 -18.78 6.34
N ALA A 379 -3.46 -19.94 6.93
CA ALA A 379 -3.55 -21.22 6.23
C ALA A 379 -4.97 -21.48 5.71
N ILE A 380 -5.99 -21.24 6.51
CA ILE A 380 -7.40 -21.32 6.10
C ILE A 380 -7.68 -20.37 4.94
N ALA A 381 -7.27 -19.11 5.03
CA ALA A 381 -7.47 -18.14 3.96
C ALA A 381 -6.76 -18.52 2.65
N VAL A 382 -5.64 -19.25 2.71
CA VAL A 382 -4.97 -19.79 1.52
C VAL A 382 -5.76 -20.95 0.93
N LEU A 383 -6.31 -21.84 1.75
CA LEU A 383 -7.19 -22.93 1.32
C LEU A 383 -8.45 -22.39 0.65
N ASP A 384 -9.01 -21.30 1.17
CA ASP A 384 -10.16 -20.59 0.59
C ASP A 384 -9.82 -19.84 -0.73
N GLY A 385 -8.55 -19.81 -1.13
CA GLY A 385 -8.10 -19.02 -2.28
C GLY A 385 -8.14 -17.50 -2.06
N LYS A 386 -8.33 -17.06 -0.81
CA LYS A 386 -8.44 -15.65 -0.40
C LYS A 386 -7.10 -15.02 -0.07
N ALA A 387 -6.01 -15.80 0.07
CA ALA A 387 -4.70 -15.30 0.45
C ALA A 387 -3.56 -15.87 -0.40
N ASP A 388 -2.57 -15.03 -0.73
CA ASP A 388 -1.36 -15.48 -1.41
C ASP A 388 -0.43 -16.19 -0.40
N PRO A 389 -0.04 -17.46 -0.64
CA PRO A 389 0.84 -18.20 0.27
C PRO A 389 2.21 -17.57 0.44
N ARG A 390 2.69 -16.81 -0.54
CA ARG A 390 4.03 -16.17 -0.55
C ARG A 390 4.15 -15.01 0.42
N ILE A 391 3.04 -14.44 0.91
CA ILE A 391 3.03 -13.30 1.81
C ILE A 391 3.19 -13.77 3.26
N CYS A 392 4.43 -13.96 3.66
CA CYS A 392 4.83 -14.21 5.05
C CYS A 392 6.14 -13.46 5.32
N LEU A 393 6.14 -12.50 6.23
CA LEU A 393 7.32 -11.67 6.49
C LEU A 393 8.51 -12.49 7.02
N PRO A 394 8.36 -13.34 8.07
CA PRO A 394 9.47 -14.18 8.53
C PRO A 394 10.02 -15.09 7.43
N GLU A 395 9.16 -15.74 6.66
CA GLU A 395 9.55 -16.62 5.56
C GLU A 395 10.25 -15.86 4.42
N ALA A 396 9.78 -14.64 4.11
CA ALA A 396 10.39 -13.79 3.10
C ALA A 396 11.81 -13.34 3.54
N LEU A 397 11.99 -13.05 4.84
CA LEU A 397 13.29 -12.70 5.41
C LEU A 397 14.25 -13.89 5.36
N GLU A 398 13.82 -15.05 5.85
CA GLU A 398 14.61 -16.31 5.82
C GLU A 398 15.03 -16.67 4.39
N ARG A 399 14.11 -16.50 3.42
CA ARG A 399 14.39 -16.74 2.00
C ARG A 399 15.36 -15.72 1.42
N ALA A 400 15.25 -14.45 1.77
CA ALA A 400 16.15 -13.40 1.34
C ALA A 400 17.56 -13.60 1.91
N GLU A 401 17.68 -13.95 3.18
CA GLU A 401 18.95 -14.28 3.85
C GLU A 401 19.58 -15.53 3.22
N SER A 402 18.80 -16.58 2.98
CA SER A 402 19.27 -17.81 2.33
C SER A 402 19.79 -17.53 0.92
N LEU A 403 19.06 -16.74 0.11
CA LEU A 403 19.50 -16.35 -1.24
C LEU A 403 20.79 -15.51 -1.22
N SER A 404 20.88 -14.55 -0.30
CA SER A 404 22.08 -13.74 -0.13
C SER A 404 23.29 -14.61 0.23
N ASN A 405 23.11 -15.52 1.18
CA ASN A 405 24.16 -16.46 1.59
C ASN A 405 24.58 -17.37 0.43
N VAL A 406 23.63 -17.93 -0.32
CA VAL A 406 23.93 -18.76 -1.51
C VAL A 406 24.72 -17.99 -2.56
N VAL A 407 24.40 -16.74 -2.82
CA VAL A 407 25.13 -15.90 -3.79
C VAL A 407 26.54 -15.59 -3.28
N ILE A 408 26.68 -15.20 -2.01
CA ILE A 408 27.97 -14.87 -1.40
C ILE A 408 28.89 -16.09 -1.35
N GLU A 409 28.35 -17.25 -0.96
CA GLU A 409 29.13 -18.48 -0.84
C GLU A 409 29.56 -19.09 -2.17
N ASN A 410 28.77 -18.93 -3.25
CA ASN A 410 29.04 -19.55 -4.53
C ASN A 410 29.64 -18.61 -5.60
N THR A 411 29.77 -17.32 -5.30
CA THR A 411 30.44 -16.40 -6.24
C THR A 411 31.93 -16.74 -6.40
N PRO A 412 32.48 -16.74 -7.63
CA PRO A 412 33.88 -16.93 -7.85
C PRO A 412 34.75 -15.74 -7.39
N ASN A 413 34.13 -14.59 -7.19
CA ASN A 413 34.81 -13.41 -6.69
C ASN A 413 34.99 -13.48 -5.18
N GLY A 414 36.17 -13.08 -4.70
CA GLY A 414 36.38 -12.90 -3.27
C GLY A 414 35.56 -11.73 -2.74
N ILE A 415 34.86 -11.93 -1.63
CA ILE A 415 34.14 -10.87 -0.92
C ILE A 415 34.70 -10.79 0.50
N VAL A 416 35.09 -9.58 0.91
CA VAL A 416 35.57 -9.27 2.26
C VAL A 416 34.79 -8.08 2.79
N VAL A 417 34.17 -8.26 3.96
CA VAL A 417 33.46 -7.20 4.68
C VAL A 417 34.31 -6.81 5.90
N PHE A 418 34.51 -5.53 6.13
CA PHE A 418 35.29 -5.02 7.27
C PHE A 418 34.70 -3.69 7.80
N ASP A 419 35.08 -3.32 9.01
CA ASP A 419 34.61 -2.12 9.69
C ASP A 419 35.54 -0.89 9.51
N ASP A 420 35.15 0.24 10.12
CA ASP A 420 35.93 1.49 10.12
C ASP A 420 37.35 1.35 10.74
N ASP A 421 37.54 0.36 11.62
CA ASP A 421 38.81 0.05 12.25
C ASP A 421 39.67 -0.94 11.44
N LEU A 422 39.23 -1.24 10.21
CA LEU A 422 39.85 -2.20 9.30
C LEU A 422 39.93 -3.63 9.84
N ASN A 423 38.96 -4.05 10.68
CA ASN A 423 38.83 -5.43 11.11
C ASN A 423 37.86 -6.19 10.23
N VAL A 424 38.25 -7.37 9.82
CA VAL A 424 37.41 -8.25 9.01
C VAL A 424 36.19 -8.70 9.79
N ARG A 425 35.00 -8.48 9.25
CA ARG A 425 33.72 -8.95 9.78
C ARG A 425 33.26 -10.23 9.13
N GLU A 426 33.46 -10.32 7.82
CA GLU A 426 33.05 -11.48 7.04
C GLU A 426 33.96 -11.68 5.83
N MET A 427 34.18 -12.93 5.43
CA MET A 427 34.94 -13.30 4.24
C MET A 427 34.33 -14.56 3.61
N ASN A 428 33.96 -14.47 2.34
CA ASN A 428 33.37 -15.59 1.62
C ASN A 428 34.40 -16.70 1.30
N PRO A 429 33.96 -17.91 0.92
CA PRO A 429 34.86 -19.03 0.61
C PRO A 429 35.88 -18.72 -0.48
N ALA A 430 35.48 -17.98 -1.53
CA ALA A 430 36.37 -17.60 -2.62
C ALA A 430 37.54 -16.71 -2.13
N ALA A 431 37.26 -15.74 -1.25
CA ALA A 431 38.32 -14.91 -0.66
C ALA A 431 39.22 -15.73 0.29
N ARG A 432 38.62 -16.60 1.14
CA ARG A 432 39.41 -17.48 2.02
C ARG A 432 40.36 -18.36 1.22
N LYS A 433 39.87 -18.97 0.14
CA LYS A 433 40.70 -19.78 -0.78
C LYS A 433 41.77 -18.97 -1.47
N ALA A 434 41.45 -17.75 -1.88
CA ALA A 434 42.42 -16.89 -2.57
C ALA A 434 43.63 -16.54 -1.71
N PHE A 435 43.41 -16.42 -0.38
CA PHE A 435 44.45 -16.02 0.57
C PHE A 435 44.90 -17.17 1.52
N GLY A 436 44.50 -18.43 1.26
CA GLY A 436 44.93 -19.59 2.03
C GLY A 436 44.39 -19.64 3.46
N LEU A 437 43.20 -19.07 3.68
CA LEU A 437 42.55 -18.97 4.98
C LEU A 437 41.38 -19.95 5.14
N GLU A 438 41.34 -21.04 4.36
CA GLU A 438 40.21 -21.97 4.36
C GLU A 438 39.97 -22.63 5.72
N MET A 439 41.03 -22.84 6.49
CA MET A 439 40.97 -23.50 7.83
C MET A 439 40.94 -22.49 8.98
N ILE A 440 40.92 -21.21 8.72
CA ILE A 440 41.01 -20.14 9.72
C ILE A 440 39.73 -19.30 9.67
N ASN A 441 39.19 -18.93 10.82
CA ASN A 441 38.15 -17.92 10.87
C ASN A 441 38.78 -16.53 10.86
N PRO A 442 38.66 -15.75 9.77
CA PRO A 442 39.27 -14.44 9.66
C PRO A 442 38.55 -13.32 10.39
N THR A 443 37.38 -13.59 11.00
CA THR A 443 36.56 -12.58 11.70
C THR A 443 37.34 -11.96 12.86
N GLY A 444 37.44 -10.62 12.85
CA GLY A 444 38.20 -9.85 13.84
C GLY A 444 39.69 -9.68 13.51
N MET A 445 40.19 -10.31 12.46
CA MET A 445 41.59 -10.10 12.03
C MET A 445 41.74 -8.71 11.36
N PRO A 446 42.90 -8.02 11.55
CA PRO A 446 43.17 -6.80 10.83
C PRO A 446 43.23 -7.07 9.32
N LEU A 447 42.50 -6.31 8.52
CA LEU A 447 42.41 -6.45 7.07
C LEU A 447 43.82 -6.38 6.43
N LEU A 448 44.69 -5.45 6.88
CA LEU A 448 46.03 -5.27 6.38
C LEU A 448 46.96 -6.46 6.64
N SER A 449 46.65 -7.35 7.56
CA SER A 449 47.36 -8.61 7.75
C SER A 449 47.08 -9.63 6.64
N ILE A 450 45.95 -9.49 5.95
CA ILE A 450 45.52 -10.35 4.84
C ILE A 450 45.78 -9.67 3.51
N LEU A 451 45.46 -8.39 3.41
CA LEU A 451 45.66 -7.55 2.22
C LEU A 451 46.66 -6.43 2.57
N PRO A 452 47.99 -6.70 2.52
CA PRO A 452 48.99 -5.73 2.89
C PRO A 452 49.14 -4.68 1.78
N ASP A 453 48.35 -3.63 1.85
CA ASP A 453 48.35 -2.53 0.88
C ASP A 453 48.12 -1.20 1.63
N GLU A 454 49.16 -0.35 1.66
CA GLU A 454 49.10 0.96 2.32
C GLU A 454 48.13 1.94 1.61
N ASP A 455 47.93 1.78 0.32
CA ASP A 455 47.03 2.63 -0.45
C ASP A 455 45.55 2.25 -0.18
N LEU A 456 45.27 0.99 0.21
CA LEU A 456 43.97 0.54 0.61
C LEU A 456 43.48 1.31 1.87
N GLU A 457 44.34 1.50 2.87
CA GLU A 457 44.01 2.28 4.07
C GLU A 457 43.70 3.74 3.74
N LYS A 458 44.51 4.38 2.91
CA LYS A 458 44.28 5.76 2.48
C LYS A 458 42.99 5.89 1.70
N LEU A 459 42.72 4.91 0.84
CA LEU A 459 41.51 4.86 0.02
C LEU A 459 40.24 4.73 0.87
N VAL A 460 40.23 3.80 1.81
CA VAL A 460 39.12 3.61 2.74
C VAL A 460 38.80 4.88 3.52
N ARG A 461 39.85 5.56 4.02
CA ARG A 461 39.69 6.83 4.77
C ARG A 461 39.29 8.02 3.89
N SER A 462 39.51 7.97 2.57
CA SER A 462 39.19 9.04 1.63
C SER A 462 37.86 8.86 0.90
N THR A 463 37.25 7.69 0.99
CA THR A 463 36.10 7.32 0.16
C THR A 463 34.78 7.79 0.82
N GLY A 464 34.32 9.00 0.43
CA GLY A 464 32.87 9.29 0.49
C GLY A 464 32.16 8.48 -0.61
N ARG A 465 30.92 8.14 -0.41
CA ARG A 465 29.85 7.53 -1.27
C ARG A 465 30.18 6.95 -2.67
N LYS A 466 31.43 6.70 -3.07
CA LYS A 466 31.75 6.20 -4.42
C LYS A 466 32.43 4.84 -4.37
N THR A 467 31.97 3.94 -5.25
CA THR A 467 32.71 2.71 -5.56
C THR A 467 34.05 3.08 -6.17
N THR A 468 35.12 2.63 -5.58
CA THR A 468 36.47 2.87 -6.09
C THR A 468 37.02 1.57 -6.65
N TYR A 469 37.71 1.65 -7.80
CA TYR A 469 38.32 0.51 -8.45
C TYR A 469 39.82 0.70 -8.42
N MET A 470 40.56 -0.37 -8.07
CA MET A 470 42.01 -0.41 -8.11
C MET A 470 42.48 -1.80 -8.52
N ARG A 471 43.67 -1.86 -9.13
CA ARG A 471 44.30 -3.12 -9.51
C ARG A 471 45.57 -3.29 -8.69
N VAL A 472 45.67 -4.38 -7.96
CA VAL A 472 46.78 -4.65 -7.04
C VAL A 472 47.30 -6.05 -7.26
N TYR A 473 48.68 -6.15 -7.35
CA TYR A 473 49.37 -7.41 -7.35
C TYR A 473 49.91 -7.70 -5.94
N TYR A 474 49.52 -8.85 -5.39
CA TYR A 474 49.97 -9.31 -4.08
C TYR A 474 51.07 -10.33 -4.21
N ASP A 475 52.32 -9.93 -3.96
CA ASP A 475 53.51 -10.77 -4.07
C ASP A 475 53.42 -12.03 -3.21
N ASN A 476 52.92 -11.90 -1.98
CA ASN A 476 52.78 -12.99 -1.03
C ASN A 476 51.89 -14.13 -1.56
N TYR A 477 50.90 -13.81 -2.39
CA TYR A 477 49.97 -14.77 -2.96
C TYR A 477 50.21 -15.04 -4.45
N ARG A 478 51.10 -14.29 -5.08
CA ARG A 478 51.37 -14.30 -6.53
C ARG A 478 50.10 -14.13 -7.36
N LYS A 479 49.25 -13.20 -6.94
CA LYS A 479 47.94 -12.98 -7.55
C LYS A 479 47.68 -11.51 -7.85
N LEU A 480 47.03 -11.28 -8.98
CA LEU A 480 46.57 -9.97 -9.41
C LEU A 480 45.06 -9.86 -9.21
N PHE A 481 44.62 -8.88 -8.44
CA PHE A 481 43.21 -8.63 -8.21
C PHE A 481 42.76 -7.26 -8.71
N ASP A 482 41.58 -7.22 -9.33
CA ASP A 482 40.83 -5.98 -9.46
C ASP A 482 39.94 -5.87 -8.20
N HIS A 483 40.07 -4.77 -7.47
CA HIS A 483 39.28 -4.46 -6.28
C HIS A 483 38.13 -3.51 -6.63
N ALA A 484 36.91 -3.81 -6.17
CA ALA A 484 35.82 -2.87 -6.12
C ALA A 484 35.43 -2.67 -4.63
N ILE A 485 35.61 -1.45 -4.13
CA ILE A 485 35.35 -1.12 -2.72
C ILE A 485 34.09 -0.29 -2.63
N VAL A 486 33.15 -0.73 -1.78
CA VAL A 486 31.85 -0.09 -1.53
C VAL A 486 31.71 0.23 -0.05
N HIS A 487 31.38 1.47 0.29
CA HIS A 487 31.04 1.88 1.66
C HIS A 487 29.53 1.79 1.92
N VAL A 488 29.14 1.09 2.98
CA VAL A 488 27.75 0.93 3.45
C VAL A 488 27.55 1.82 4.67
N GLU A 489 27.24 3.10 4.45
CA GLU A 489 27.11 4.13 5.51
C GLU A 489 26.16 3.74 6.63
N SER A 490 25.02 3.09 6.30
CA SER A 490 23.99 2.73 7.29
C SER A 490 24.49 1.74 8.35
N GLN A 491 25.53 0.97 8.03
CA GLN A 491 26.07 -0.07 8.92
C GLN A 491 27.52 0.21 9.32
N LYS A 492 28.15 1.29 8.83
CA LYS A 492 29.57 1.60 9.00
C LYS A 492 30.49 0.44 8.59
N LEU A 493 30.17 -0.16 7.46
CA LEU A 493 30.91 -1.29 6.89
C LEU A 493 31.42 -0.97 5.50
N TYR A 494 32.52 -1.62 5.14
CA TYR A 494 33.07 -1.61 3.80
C TYR A 494 33.02 -3.01 3.22
N VAL A 495 32.76 -3.11 1.93
CA VAL A 495 32.76 -4.36 1.19
C VAL A 495 33.80 -4.25 0.09
N ILE A 496 34.78 -5.14 0.08
CA ILE A 496 35.72 -5.31 -1.04
C ILE A 496 35.27 -6.53 -1.84
N ILE A 497 35.14 -6.35 -3.14
CA ILE A 497 34.96 -7.43 -4.11
C ILE A 497 36.27 -7.60 -4.86
N LEU A 498 36.81 -8.79 -4.80
CA LEU A 498 38.12 -9.17 -5.35
C LEU A 498 37.93 -10.04 -6.59
N MET A 499 38.30 -9.55 -7.76
CA MET A 499 38.26 -10.29 -9.00
C MET A 499 39.67 -10.75 -9.35
N ASP A 500 39.95 -12.06 -9.32
CA ASP A 500 41.23 -12.65 -9.67
C ASP A 500 41.48 -12.53 -11.19
N ARG A 501 42.48 -11.75 -11.56
CA ARG A 501 42.89 -11.49 -12.95
C ARG A 501 44.24 -12.12 -13.32
N THR A 502 44.76 -12.98 -12.47
CA THR A 502 46.09 -13.56 -12.63
C THR A 502 46.26 -14.30 -13.96
N VAL A 503 45.35 -15.22 -14.24
CA VAL A 503 45.38 -16.04 -15.47
C VAL A 503 45.16 -15.21 -16.74
N GLU A 504 44.27 -14.23 -16.68
CA GLU A 504 44.02 -13.33 -17.82
C GLU A 504 45.22 -12.45 -18.11
N ASN A 505 45.85 -11.90 -17.08
CA ASN A 505 47.03 -11.08 -17.20
C ASN A 505 48.22 -11.89 -17.76
N GLU A 506 48.43 -13.13 -17.30
CA GLU A 506 49.46 -14.02 -17.87
C GLU A 506 49.21 -14.34 -19.35
N ARG A 507 47.94 -14.54 -19.74
CA ARG A 507 47.58 -14.75 -21.16
C ARG A 507 47.85 -13.50 -21.99
N GLU A 508 47.48 -12.34 -21.49
CA GLU A 508 47.76 -11.07 -22.17
C GLU A 508 49.24 -10.81 -22.33
N GLN A 509 50.06 -11.09 -21.31
CA GLN A 509 51.49 -10.96 -21.40
C GLN A 509 52.07 -11.91 -22.45
N LYS A 510 51.72 -13.19 -22.43
CA LYS A 510 52.16 -14.16 -23.44
C LYS A 510 51.77 -13.72 -24.86
N LEU A 511 50.57 -13.15 -25.00
CA LEU A 511 50.09 -12.66 -26.28
C LEU A 511 50.89 -11.45 -26.77
N ARG A 512 51.28 -10.53 -25.86
CA ARG A 512 52.17 -9.39 -26.17
C ARG A 512 53.56 -9.86 -26.57
N GLU A 513 54.15 -10.75 -25.78
CA GLU A 513 55.45 -11.33 -26.10
C GLU A 513 55.43 -12.04 -27.46
N MET A 514 54.38 -12.79 -27.77
CA MET A 514 54.22 -13.45 -29.06
C MET A 514 54.08 -12.44 -30.19
N ARG A 515 53.32 -11.36 -30.01
CA ARG A 515 53.21 -10.28 -31.00
C ARG A 515 54.53 -9.56 -31.22
N GLU A 516 55.25 -9.23 -30.16
CA GLU A 516 56.57 -8.61 -30.26
C GLU A 516 57.54 -9.51 -31.03
N ARG A 517 57.66 -10.80 -30.66
CA ARG A 517 58.50 -11.76 -31.41
C ARG A 517 58.05 -11.89 -32.87
N THR A 518 56.75 -11.90 -33.14
CA THR A 518 56.27 -11.97 -34.52
C THR A 518 56.61 -10.72 -35.29
N MET A 519 56.51 -9.52 -34.67
CA MET A 519 56.94 -8.27 -35.29
C MET A 519 58.46 -8.25 -35.57
N ASP A 520 59.29 -8.72 -34.63
CA ASP A 520 60.73 -8.78 -34.80
C ASP A 520 61.13 -9.73 -35.94
N VAL A 521 60.51 -10.95 -35.94
CA VAL A 521 60.78 -11.90 -37.05
C VAL A 521 60.22 -11.36 -38.37
N THR A 522 59.09 -10.71 -38.38
CA THR A 522 58.56 -10.10 -39.62
C THR A 522 59.49 -8.98 -40.13
N SER A 523 59.95 -8.14 -39.21
CA SER A 523 60.93 -7.08 -39.54
C SER A 523 62.20 -7.65 -40.12
N GLN A 524 62.76 -8.71 -39.49
CA GLN A 524 63.98 -9.40 -40.03
C GLN A 524 63.70 -9.97 -41.42
N VAL A 525 62.60 -10.63 -41.65
CA VAL A 525 62.26 -11.15 -42.99
C VAL A 525 62.10 -10.05 -44.01
N ILE A 526 61.48 -8.92 -43.63
CA ILE A 526 61.36 -7.75 -44.52
C ILE A 526 62.75 -7.19 -44.86
N ASP A 527 63.58 -7.03 -43.86
CA ASP A 527 64.95 -6.53 -44.07
C ASP A 527 65.80 -7.48 -44.97
N GLU A 528 65.64 -8.79 -44.76
CA GLU A 528 66.31 -9.80 -45.61
C GLU A 528 65.75 -9.79 -47.04
N GLN A 529 64.45 -9.69 -47.20
CA GLN A 529 63.84 -9.54 -48.51
C GLN A 529 64.25 -8.24 -49.22
N MET A 530 64.31 -7.14 -48.47
CA MET A 530 64.77 -5.84 -49.01
C MET A 530 66.21 -5.91 -49.43
N ARG A 531 67.13 -6.58 -48.67
CA ARG A 531 68.52 -6.80 -49.03
C ARG A 531 68.61 -7.63 -50.29
N THR A 532 67.82 -8.72 -50.39
CA THR A 532 67.80 -9.57 -51.58
C THR A 532 67.28 -8.80 -52.80
N VAL A 533 66.26 -7.99 -52.65
CA VAL A 533 65.76 -7.10 -53.73
C VAL A 533 66.79 -6.08 -54.16
N GLN A 534 67.52 -5.50 -53.20
CA GLN A 534 68.64 -4.57 -53.54
C GLN A 534 69.80 -5.26 -54.27
N GLU A 535 70.15 -6.50 -53.87
CA GLU A 535 71.15 -7.31 -54.56
C GLU A 535 70.71 -7.64 -56.00
N ILE A 536 69.48 -8.07 -56.19
CA ILE A 536 68.94 -8.34 -57.53
C ILE A 536 68.91 -7.06 -58.38
N ALA A 537 68.47 -5.94 -57.80
CA ALA A 537 68.47 -4.64 -58.52
C ALA A 537 69.91 -4.20 -58.89
N SER A 538 70.85 -4.42 -58.02
CA SER A 538 72.27 -4.15 -58.28
C SER A 538 72.84 -5.01 -59.44
N LEU A 539 72.56 -6.33 -59.40
CA LEU A 539 72.98 -7.27 -60.48
C LEU A 539 72.30 -6.96 -61.80
N LEU A 540 70.98 -6.60 -61.80
CA LEU A 540 70.27 -6.17 -62.97
C LEU A 540 70.79 -4.84 -63.53
N GLY A 541 71.17 -3.90 -62.65
CA GLY A 541 71.82 -2.63 -62.99
C GLY A 541 73.12 -2.84 -63.64
N GLU A 542 73.98 -3.73 -63.06
CA GLU A 542 75.26 -4.07 -63.59
C GLU A 542 75.20 -4.82 -64.92
N THR A 543 74.26 -5.76 -65.08
CA THR A 543 74.02 -6.46 -66.34
C THR A 543 73.47 -5.51 -67.40
N THR A 544 72.58 -4.59 -67.04
CA THR A 544 72.07 -3.58 -67.96
C THR A 544 73.15 -2.59 -68.38
N ALA A 545 74.01 -2.19 -67.47
CA ALA A 545 75.14 -1.35 -67.77
C ALA A 545 76.18 -2.06 -68.69
N LYS A 546 76.50 -3.34 -68.42
CA LYS A 546 77.35 -4.15 -69.32
C LYS A 546 76.74 -4.35 -70.69
N SER A 547 75.42 -4.62 -70.76
CA SER A 547 74.70 -4.73 -72.04
C SER A 547 74.69 -3.41 -72.80
N LYS A 548 74.49 -2.29 -72.10
CA LYS A 548 74.52 -0.96 -72.71
C LYS A 548 75.92 -0.60 -73.25
N VAL A 549 76.94 -0.95 -72.52
CA VAL A 549 78.36 -0.77 -72.99
C VAL A 549 78.60 -1.66 -74.19
N ALA A 550 78.18 -2.93 -74.16
CA ALA A 550 78.37 -3.83 -75.30
C ALA A 550 77.59 -3.35 -76.55
N LEU A 551 76.32 -2.92 -76.37
CA LEU A 551 75.51 -2.34 -77.45
C LEU A 551 76.10 -1.03 -77.99
N THR A 552 76.67 -0.19 -77.14
CA THR A 552 77.36 1.04 -77.57
C THR A 552 78.63 0.73 -78.32
N LYS A 553 79.43 -0.30 -77.94
CA LYS A 553 80.58 -0.77 -78.70
C LYS A 553 80.18 -1.38 -80.06
N LEU A 554 79.08 -2.16 -80.08
CA LEU A 554 78.58 -2.72 -81.32
C LEU A 554 78.07 -1.62 -82.26
N LYS A 555 77.34 -0.62 -81.76
CA LYS A 555 76.94 0.53 -82.55
C LYS A 555 78.12 1.31 -83.11
N ARG A 556 79.20 1.55 -82.34
CA ARG A 556 80.40 2.19 -82.86
C ARG A 556 81.14 1.37 -83.93
N ALA A 557 81.16 0.04 -83.74
CA ALA A 557 81.78 -0.83 -84.78
C ALA A 557 80.98 -0.85 -86.09
N MET A 558 79.64 -0.75 -85.97
CA MET A 558 78.75 -0.63 -87.14
C MET A 558 78.83 0.75 -87.82
N ASP A 559 79.04 1.85 -87.05
CA ASP A 559 79.17 3.21 -87.57
C ASP A 559 80.60 3.41 -88.24
N GLU A 560 81.59 2.57 -87.87
CA GLU A 560 82.95 2.57 -88.54
C GLU A 560 82.97 1.76 -89.84
N ASP A 561 82.07 0.77 -90.03
CA ASP A 561 81.91 0.00 -91.26
C ASP A 561 81.09 0.71 -92.36
N GLU A 562 80.32 1.77 -92.04
CA GLU A 562 79.59 2.56 -93.05
C GLU A 562 80.37 3.76 -93.59
N ASN A 563 81.62 4.03 -93.11
CA ASN A 563 82.45 5.15 -93.54
C ASN A 563 83.85 4.73 -94.09
N GLY A 564 83.95 3.45 -94.54
CA GLY A 564 85.14 2.95 -95.18
C GLY A 564 84.97 2.59 -96.61
#